data_6737b5e039c86f259d3046873ba456f3
#
_entry.id   6737b5e039c86f259d3046873ba456f3
#
_cell.length_a   1.000
_cell.length_b   1.000
_cell.length_c   1.000
_cell.angle_alpha   90.00
_cell.angle_beta   90.00
_cell.angle_gamma   90.00
#
_symmetry.space_group_name_H-M   'P 1'
#
loop_
_entity.id
_entity.type
_entity.pdbx_description
1 polymer ?
#
loop_
_entity_poly.entity_id
_entity_poly.type
_entity_poly.pdbx_seq_one_letter_code
_entity_poly.pdbx_strand_id
1 'polypeptide(L)'
;MKYDYLVVGAGLFGAAFAQMAKEKGKRVLVIDKRSHIAGNIYTEDVGGIAVHRYGAHIFHTDDEEVWQYANRFATFNRFTNAPLAKYQDRLYHMPFNMNTFYAMWGVTKPNEAREIIERQRKEITGEPKNLEEQAISLVGRDIYEALVRGYSEKQWGRPCRELPAFIIRRLPVRFTYDNNYFNDRYQGIPDAGYTAMVEKMLDGIEVRLNVDFLQHRAELTKIADKIVYTGPIDQYYDQCFGALNYRSLRFETRDLPVQDYQGNAVINDTNADVPYTRVIEHKHFAYGQADVLNLPHTVVTYEYPADWKQGDEPYYPVNDAKNGALYEQYRQKAAGERNVIFGGRLGQYRYLDMDDTLRAAIDCARKELQ
;
A
#
# COMPACT_ATOMS: atom_id res chain seq x y z
N MET A 1 -24.31 28.06 4.72
CA MET A 1 -25.07 26.79 4.88
C MET A 1 -24.17 25.77 5.54
N LYS A 2 -24.68 24.98 6.48
CA LYS A 2 -23.90 23.95 7.18
C LYS A 2 -23.87 22.66 6.36
N TYR A 3 -22.75 21.93 6.38
CA TYR A 3 -22.64 20.60 5.76
C TYR A 3 -23.16 19.53 6.72
N ASP A 4 -23.65 18.42 6.19
CA ASP A 4 -23.97 17.24 7.00
C ASP A 4 -22.66 16.55 7.44
N TYR A 5 -21.70 16.49 6.52
CA TYR A 5 -20.38 15.88 6.79
C TYR A 5 -19.23 16.76 6.30
N LEU A 6 -18.20 16.87 7.14
CA LEU A 6 -16.86 17.29 6.76
C LEU A 6 -15.97 16.04 6.71
N VAL A 7 -15.47 15.70 5.53
CA VAL A 7 -14.53 14.61 5.33
C VAL A 7 -13.11 15.16 5.28
N VAL A 8 -12.28 14.78 6.22
CA VAL A 8 -10.88 15.20 6.35
C VAL A 8 -9.98 14.10 5.75
N GLY A 9 -9.44 14.38 4.58
CA GLY A 9 -8.64 13.48 3.74
C GLY A 9 -9.39 13.06 2.47
N ALA A 10 -8.87 13.50 1.32
CA ALA A 10 -9.39 13.19 -0.01
C ALA A 10 -8.78 11.89 -0.60
N GLY A 11 -8.29 10.98 0.28
CA GLY A 11 -7.83 9.65 -0.11
C GLY A 11 -9.00 8.69 -0.36
N LEU A 12 -8.68 7.44 -0.67
CA LEU A 12 -9.66 6.43 -1.09
C LEU A 12 -10.81 6.23 -0.10
N PHE A 13 -10.54 6.17 1.21
CA PHE A 13 -11.58 6.05 2.24
C PHE A 13 -12.50 7.26 2.25
N GLY A 14 -11.92 8.46 2.30
CA GLY A 14 -12.70 9.71 2.36
C GLY A 14 -13.53 9.92 1.11
N ALA A 15 -12.98 9.66 -0.06
CA ALA A 15 -13.68 9.78 -1.34
C ALA A 15 -14.87 8.80 -1.43
N ALA A 16 -14.68 7.54 -1.03
CA ALA A 16 -15.74 6.54 -1.03
C ALA A 16 -16.86 6.89 -0.03
N PHE A 17 -16.52 7.32 1.19
CA PHE A 17 -17.52 7.77 2.16
C PHE A 17 -18.30 8.99 1.64
N ALA A 18 -17.61 9.99 1.11
CA ALA A 18 -18.22 11.21 0.58
C ALA A 18 -19.17 10.92 -0.58
N GLN A 19 -18.76 10.03 -1.49
CA GLN A 19 -19.57 9.59 -2.62
C GLN A 19 -20.87 8.93 -2.16
N MET A 20 -20.79 7.99 -1.20
CA MET A 20 -21.97 7.29 -0.67
C MET A 20 -22.89 8.25 0.12
N ALA A 21 -22.32 9.21 0.86
CA ALA A 21 -23.10 10.22 1.56
C ALA A 21 -23.84 11.14 0.58
N LYS A 22 -23.18 11.56 -0.51
CA LYS A 22 -23.84 12.31 -1.60
C LYS A 22 -25.00 11.53 -2.21
N GLU A 23 -24.86 10.25 -2.48
CA GLU A 23 -25.95 9.40 -3.02
C GLU A 23 -27.16 9.32 -2.07
N LYS A 24 -26.94 9.52 -0.78
CA LYS A 24 -28.01 9.64 0.25
C LYS A 24 -28.52 11.09 0.42
N GLY A 25 -28.18 11.98 -0.51
CA GLY A 25 -28.65 13.38 -0.50
C GLY A 25 -27.98 14.25 0.57
N LYS A 26 -26.87 13.80 1.19
CA LYS A 26 -26.14 14.56 2.19
C LYS A 26 -25.24 15.62 1.53
N ARG A 27 -25.11 16.78 2.17
CA ARG A 27 -24.16 17.82 1.76
C ARG A 27 -22.82 17.52 2.40
N VAL A 28 -21.82 17.30 1.58
CA VAL A 28 -20.47 16.92 2.00
C VAL A 28 -19.47 17.97 1.54
N LEU A 29 -18.55 18.33 2.44
CA LEU A 29 -17.31 19.03 2.11
C LEU A 29 -16.16 18.06 2.35
N VAL A 30 -15.29 17.90 1.36
CA VAL A 30 -14.02 17.16 1.49
C VAL A 30 -12.88 18.16 1.58
N ILE A 31 -11.96 17.98 2.52
CA ILE A 31 -10.75 18.79 2.63
C ILE A 31 -9.52 17.89 2.65
N ASP A 32 -8.40 18.37 2.11
CA ASP A 32 -7.11 17.71 2.24
C ASP A 32 -6.00 18.73 2.46
N LYS A 33 -5.00 18.37 3.29
CA LYS A 33 -3.82 19.20 3.52
C LYS A 33 -2.89 19.27 2.30
N ARG A 34 -2.95 18.27 1.42
CA ARG A 34 -2.19 18.18 0.18
C ARG A 34 -2.79 19.04 -0.92
N SER A 35 -2.01 19.32 -1.95
CA SER A 35 -2.43 20.04 -3.15
C SER A 35 -3.16 19.17 -4.17
N HIS A 36 -3.41 17.90 -3.86
CA HIS A 36 -4.05 16.92 -4.73
C HIS A 36 -5.00 16.00 -3.94
N ILE A 37 -5.95 15.42 -4.64
CA ILE A 37 -6.82 14.32 -4.15
C ILE A 37 -6.12 12.97 -4.25
N ALA A 38 -6.85 11.89 -3.98
CA ALA A 38 -6.46 10.50 -4.08
C ALA A 38 -5.44 10.03 -3.02
N GLY A 39 -4.98 10.90 -2.12
CA GLY A 39 -4.09 10.48 -1.02
C GLY A 39 -2.85 9.73 -1.53
N ASN A 40 -2.57 8.55 -0.96
CA ASN A 40 -1.39 7.77 -1.36
C ASN A 40 -1.55 7.03 -2.69
N ILE A 41 -2.75 6.93 -3.25
CA ILE A 41 -2.96 6.35 -4.59
C ILE A 41 -2.91 7.41 -5.69
N TYR A 42 -2.44 8.63 -5.39
CA TYR A 42 -2.30 9.69 -6.37
C TYR A 42 -1.42 9.27 -7.54
N THR A 43 -1.96 9.40 -8.74
CA THR A 43 -1.26 9.24 -10.01
C THR A 43 -1.18 10.57 -10.72
N GLU A 44 -0.02 10.89 -11.28
CA GLU A 44 0.25 12.10 -12.04
C GLU A 44 0.64 11.74 -13.47
N ASP A 45 0.12 12.47 -14.44
CA ASP A 45 0.57 12.31 -15.83
C ASP A 45 1.94 12.96 -16.02
N VAL A 46 2.89 12.18 -16.49
CA VAL A 46 4.21 12.66 -16.89
C VAL A 46 4.46 12.22 -18.34
N GLY A 47 4.21 13.13 -19.27
CA GLY A 47 4.43 12.88 -20.70
C GLY A 47 3.58 11.73 -21.27
N GLY A 48 2.38 11.51 -20.76
CA GLY A 48 1.47 10.44 -21.16
C GLY A 48 1.62 9.15 -20.34
N ILE A 49 2.46 9.13 -19.31
CA ILE A 49 2.63 7.99 -18.40
C ILE A 49 1.99 8.32 -17.05
N ALA A 50 1.06 7.48 -16.58
CA ALA A 50 0.46 7.60 -15.26
C ALA A 50 1.45 7.15 -14.17
N VAL A 51 2.07 8.11 -13.49
CA VAL A 51 3.11 7.89 -12.47
C VAL A 51 2.47 7.79 -11.08
N HIS A 52 2.66 6.67 -10.40
CA HIS A 52 2.23 6.48 -9.01
C HIS A 52 3.23 7.17 -8.08
N ARG A 53 2.85 8.33 -7.51
CA ARG A 53 3.77 9.19 -6.75
C ARG A 53 4.17 8.65 -5.39
N TYR A 54 3.37 7.75 -4.81
CA TYR A 54 3.59 7.21 -3.46
C TYR A 54 3.81 5.69 -3.46
N GLY A 55 4.50 5.17 -4.47
CA GLY A 55 4.78 3.75 -4.63
C GLY A 55 3.81 3.02 -5.55
N ALA A 56 4.17 1.81 -5.93
CA ALA A 56 3.34 0.98 -6.80
C ALA A 56 2.03 0.60 -6.10
N HIS A 57 0.92 0.94 -6.71
CA HIS A 57 -0.42 0.57 -6.27
C HIS A 57 -1.08 -0.29 -7.35
N ILE A 58 -1.38 -1.54 -7.04
CA ILE A 58 -2.11 -2.46 -7.89
C ILE A 58 -3.40 -2.84 -7.15
N PHE A 59 -4.55 -2.59 -7.76
CA PHE A 59 -5.82 -2.98 -7.15
C PHE A 59 -6.01 -4.48 -7.29
N HIS A 60 -6.35 -5.15 -6.19
CA HIS A 60 -6.69 -6.57 -6.17
C HIS A 60 -7.71 -6.83 -5.08
N THR A 61 -8.57 -7.83 -5.25
CA THR A 61 -9.58 -8.21 -4.25
C THR A 61 -10.24 -9.54 -4.60
N ASP A 62 -10.68 -10.29 -3.59
CA ASP A 62 -11.64 -11.41 -3.72
C ASP A 62 -13.08 -10.95 -3.49
N ASP A 63 -13.28 -9.70 -3.02
CA ASP A 63 -14.58 -9.15 -2.69
C ASP A 63 -15.28 -8.61 -3.93
N GLU A 64 -16.29 -9.35 -4.39
CA GLU A 64 -17.11 -9.01 -5.55
C GLU A 64 -17.74 -7.62 -5.43
N GLU A 65 -18.24 -7.26 -4.25
CA GLU A 65 -18.92 -5.98 -4.05
C GLU A 65 -17.93 -4.81 -4.13
N VAL A 66 -16.74 -4.97 -3.55
CA VAL A 66 -15.66 -3.96 -3.63
C VAL A 66 -15.19 -3.80 -5.07
N TRP A 67 -15.05 -4.91 -5.80
CA TRP A 67 -14.70 -4.88 -7.22
C TRP A 67 -15.74 -4.15 -8.07
N GLN A 68 -17.01 -4.49 -7.88
CA GLN A 68 -18.11 -3.82 -8.59
C GLN A 68 -18.21 -2.34 -8.22
N TYR A 69 -18.02 -2.00 -6.95
CA TYR A 69 -18.00 -0.61 -6.50
C TYR A 69 -16.89 0.20 -7.20
N ALA A 70 -15.66 -0.32 -7.22
CA ALA A 70 -14.52 0.34 -7.88
C ALA A 70 -14.77 0.52 -9.39
N ASN A 71 -15.35 -0.48 -10.06
CA ASN A 71 -15.68 -0.43 -11.49
C ASN A 71 -16.77 0.58 -11.86
N ARG A 72 -17.48 1.15 -10.91
CA ARG A 72 -18.40 2.29 -11.17
C ARG A 72 -17.64 3.55 -11.58
N PHE A 73 -16.38 3.69 -11.15
CA PHE A 73 -15.58 4.90 -11.26
C PHE A 73 -14.37 4.76 -12.18
N ALA A 74 -13.99 3.55 -12.55
CA ALA A 74 -12.87 3.29 -13.44
C ALA A 74 -13.09 2.04 -14.29
N THR A 75 -12.50 2.01 -15.47
CA THR A 75 -12.25 0.79 -16.22
C THR A 75 -10.88 0.27 -15.80
N PHE A 76 -10.80 -0.99 -15.39
CA PHE A 76 -9.54 -1.62 -15.00
C PHE A 76 -8.98 -2.42 -16.17
N ASN A 77 -7.69 -2.28 -16.42
CA ASN A 77 -6.98 -3.11 -17.39
C ASN A 77 -6.71 -4.52 -16.80
N ARG A 78 -6.07 -5.37 -17.60
CA ARG A 78 -5.72 -6.73 -17.22
C ARG A 78 -4.31 -6.86 -16.66
N PHE A 79 -3.76 -5.81 -16.07
CA PHE A 79 -2.44 -5.88 -15.46
C PHE A 79 -2.40 -6.98 -14.40
N THR A 80 -1.48 -7.92 -14.57
CA THR A 80 -1.22 -9.00 -13.61
C THR A 80 0.10 -8.69 -12.91
N ASN A 81 0.06 -8.53 -11.59
CA ASN A 81 1.27 -8.22 -10.83
C ASN A 81 2.22 -9.42 -10.79
N ALA A 82 3.34 -9.30 -11.45
CA ALA A 82 4.39 -10.32 -11.51
C ALA A 82 5.77 -9.67 -11.24
N PRO A 83 6.02 -9.21 -10.02
CA PRO A 83 7.27 -8.55 -9.68
C PRO A 83 8.46 -9.52 -9.77
N LEU A 84 9.62 -8.95 -10.05
CA LEU A 84 10.89 -9.67 -10.00
C LEU A 84 11.67 -9.26 -8.74
N ALA A 85 12.59 -10.14 -8.34
CA ALA A 85 13.61 -9.85 -7.32
C ALA A 85 14.99 -9.94 -7.97
N LYS A 86 15.81 -8.92 -7.80
CA LYS A 86 17.20 -8.90 -8.24
C LYS A 86 18.12 -9.24 -7.07
N TYR A 87 18.92 -10.28 -7.23
CA TYR A 87 19.99 -10.63 -6.32
C TYR A 87 21.27 -10.87 -7.10
N GLN A 88 22.31 -10.08 -6.82
CA GLN A 88 23.52 -10.03 -7.62
C GLN A 88 23.17 -9.75 -9.10
N ASP A 89 23.67 -10.54 -10.03
CA ASP A 89 23.41 -10.40 -11.47
C ASP A 89 22.26 -11.28 -11.98
N ARG A 90 21.38 -11.77 -11.06
CA ARG A 90 20.28 -12.68 -11.40
C ARG A 90 18.93 -12.07 -11.06
N LEU A 91 17.93 -12.40 -11.88
CA LEU A 91 16.53 -12.08 -11.63
C LEU A 91 15.77 -13.34 -11.24
N TYR A 92 14.89 -13.20 -10.24
CA TYR A 92 14.02 -14.26 -9.75
C TYR A 92 12.58 -13.81 -9.77
N HIS A 93 11.67 -14.71 -10.10
CA HIS A 93 10.25 -14.43 -10.05
C HIS A 93 9.72 -14.37 -8.61
N MET A 94 8.75 -13.49 -8.40
CA MET A 94 7.97 -13.39 -7.17
C MET A 94 6.48 -13.63 -7.47
N PRO A 95 5.74 -14.36 -6.65
CA PRO A 95 6.13 -15.04 -5.42
C PRO A 95 7.12 -16.19 -5.69
N PHE A 96 7.73 -16.75 -4.63
CA PHE A 96 8.65 -17.89 -4.78
C PHE A 96 7.91 -19.08 -5.40
N ASN A 97 8.21 -19.37 -6.64
CA ASN A 97 7.52 -20.39 -7.44
C ASN A 97 8.51 -21.26 -8.22
N MET A 98 8.01 -22.15 -9.07
CA MET A 98 8.87 -23.06 -9.83
C MET A 98 9.86 -22.35 -10.76
N ASN A 99 9.55 -21.13 -11.26
CA ASN A 99 10.51 -20.32 -12.02
C ASN A 99 11.64 -19.81 -11.11
N THR A 100 11.33 -19.43 -9.87
CA THR A 100 12.33 -19.05 -8.85
C THR A 100 13.24 -20.23 -8.53
N PHE A 101 12.66 -21.43 -8.32
CA PHE A 101 13.42 -22.65 -7.96
C PHE A 101 14.25 -23.15 -9.13
N TYR A 102 13.75 -23.04 -10.35
CA TYR A 102 14.54 -23.33 -11.55
C TYR A 102 15.74 -22.39 -11.66
N ALA A 103 15.52 -21.08 -11.50
CA ALA A 103 16.61 -20.11 -11.57
C ALA A 103 17.65 -20.29 -10.45
N MET A 104 17.24 -20.75 -9.28
CA MET A 104 18.10 -20.94 -8.10
C MET A 104 18.83 -22.29 -8.10
N TRP A 105 18.12 -23.38 -8.38
CA TRP A 105 18.58 -24.76 -8.20
C TRP A 105 18.58 -25.61 -9.47
N GLY A 106 18.05 -25.12 -10.60
CA GLY A 106 17.93 -25.88 -11.84
C GLY A 106 16.87 -26.99 -11.82
N VAL A 107 16.02 -27.02 -10.81
CA VAL A 107 14.99 -28.07 -10.67
C VAL A 107 13.74 -27.74 -11.50
N THR A 108 13.13 -28.76 -12.08
CA THR A 108 11.96 -28.63 -12.95
C THR A 108 10.70 -29.28 -12.37
N LYS A 109 10.85 -30.12 -11.35
CA LYS A 109 9.73 -30.84 -10.74
C LYS A 109 9.41 -30.32 -9.34
N PRO A 110 8.14 -30.16 -9.00
CA PRO A 110 7.70 -29.67 -7.68
C PRO A 110 8.30 -30.47 -6.50
N ASN A 111 8.43 -31.79 -6.61
CA ASN A 111 8.97 -32.61 -5.52
C ASN A 111 10.45 -32.32 -5.27
N GLU A 112 11.25 -32.12 -6.30
CA GLU A 112 12.67 -31.75 -6.18
C GLU A 112 12.84 -30.44 -5.38
N ALA A 113 12.02 -29.43 -5.70
CA ALA A 113 12.02 -28.16 -4.98
C ALA A 113 11.57 -28.33 -3.52
N ARG A 114 10.52 -29.15 -3.27
CA ARG A 114 10.04 -29.45 -1.91
C ARG A 114 11.14 -30.10 -1.06
N GLU A 115 11.85 -31.10 -1.59
CA GLU A 115 12.92 -31.80 -0.88
C GLU A 115 14.06 -30.87 -0.48
N ILE A 116 14.44 -29.91 -1.36
CA ILE A 116 15.46 -28.91 -1.04
C ILE A 116 14.99 -28.00 0.09
N ILE A 117 13.79 -27.43 -0.02
CA ILE A 117 13.22 -26.55 0.99
C ILE A 117 13.09 -27.28 2.33
N GLU A 118 12.50 -28.46 2.35
CA GLU A 118 12.30 -29.25 3.57
C GLU A 118 13.64 -29.65 4.25
N ARG A 119 14.68 -29.95 3.48
CA ARG A 119 16.01 -30.20 4.02
C ARG A 119 16.57 -28.94 4.70
N GLN A 120 16.47 -27.77 4.07
CA GLN A 120 17.02 -26.53 4.61
C GLN A 120 16.21 -26.02 5.82
N ARG A 121 14.89 -26.19 5.82
CA ARG A 121 14.02 -25.81 6.95
C ARG A 121 14.38 -26.53 8.25
N LYS A 122 14.94 -27.74 8.17
CA LYS A 122 15.38 -28.56 9.34
C LYS A 122 16.56 -27.92 10.10
N GLU A 123 17.19 -26.87 9.57
CA GLU A 123 18.19 -26.11 10.31
C GLU A 123 17.60 -25.42 11.54
N ILE A 124 16.31 -25.09 11.47
CA ILE A 124 15.60 -24.44 12.57
C ILE A 124 14.89 -25.51 13.40
N THR A 125 15.29 -25.63 14.65
CA THR A 125 14.69 -26.55 15.62
C THR A 125 13.91 -25.78 16.67
N GLY A 126 12.64 -26.14 16.88
CA GLY A 126 11.75 -25.46 17.82
C GLY A 126 11.08 -24.20 17.23
N GLU A 127 10.56 -23.34 18.09
CA GLU A 127 9.93 -22.08 17.68
C GLU A 127 10.98 -21.05 17.22
N PRO A 128 10.80 -20.42 16.04
CA PRO A 128 11.69 -19.36 15.56
C PRO A 128 11.72 -18.15 16.51
N LYS A 129 12.90 -17.69 16.86
CA LYS A 129 13.13 -16.61 17.85
C LYS A 129 13.17 -15.22 17.21
N ASN A 130 13.48 -15.15 15.93
CA ASN A 130 13.67 -13.92 15.19
C ASN A 130 13.26 -14.09 13.72
N LEU A 131 13.32 -13.01 12.95
CA LEU A 131 12.92 -12.98 11.54
C LEU A 131 13.77 -13.93 10.67
N GLU A 132 15.09 -14.05 10.91
CA GLU A 132 15.96 -14.97 10.17
C GLU A 132 15.48 -16.42 10.34
N GLU A 133 15.34 -16.88 11.59
CA GLU A 133 14.89 -18.23 11.89
C GLU A 133 13.48 -18.49 11.33
N GLN A 134 12.59 -17.52 11.45
CA GLN A 134 11.24 -17.62 10.89
C GLN A 134 11.26 -17.76 9.37
N ALA A 135 12.02 -16.93 8.67
CA ALA A 135 12.12 -17.00 7.22
C ALA A 135 12.71 -18.33 6.75
N ILE A 136 13.81 -18.78 7.37
CA ILE A 136 14.43 -20.08 7.04
C ILE A 136 13.45 -21.24 7.29
N SER A 137 12.68 -21.19 8.38
CA SER A 137 11.66 -22.20 8.68
C SER A 137 10.51 -22.25 7.66
N LEU A 138 10.29 -21.14 6.93
CA LEU A 138 9.24 -21.05 5.91
C LEU A 138 9.73 -21.44 4.51
N VAL A 139 10.90 -20.94 4.10
CA VAL A 139 11.34 -21.02 2.69
C VAL A 139 12.71 -21.67 2.50
N GLY A 140 13.43 -21.99 3.58
CA GLY A 140 14.80 -22.50 3.52
C GLY A 140 15.87 -21.41 3.42
N ARG A 141 17.12 -21.80 3.65
CA ARG A 141 18.26 -20.86 3.75
C ARG A 141 18.56 -20.14 2.45
N ASP A 142 18.60 -20.86 1.32
CA ASP A 142 19.00 -20.24 0.05
C ASP A 142 18.06 -19.10 -0.36
N ILE A 143 16.76 -19.32 -0.22
CA ILE A 143 15.75 -18.29 -0.51
C ILE A 143 15.86 -17.14 0.50
N TYR A 144 16.05 -17.45 1.78
CA TYR A 144 16.26 -16.44 2.80
C TYR A 144 17.46 -15.53 2.47
N GLU A 145 18.63 -16.12 2.24
CA GLU A 145 19.87 -15.36 2.01
C GLU A 145 19.78 -14.52 0.72
N ALA A 146 19.24 -15.08 -0.36
CA ALA A 146 19.20 -14.39 -1.63
C ALA A 146 18.05 -13.36 -1.76
N LEU A 147 16.84 -13.71 -1.27
CA LEU A 147 15.63 -12.98 -1.65
C LEU A 147 14.89 -12.32 -0.48
N VAL A 148 15.25 -12.64 0.78
CA VAL A 148 14.55 -12.10 1.96
C VAL A 148 15.45 -11.22 2.81
N ARG A 149 16.66 -11.68 3.12
CA ARG A 149 17.56 -11.03 4.08
C ARG A 149 17.84 -9.58 3.74
N GLY A 150 18.50 -9.33 2.59
CA GLY A 150 18.96 -7.97 2.25
C GLY A 150 17.79 -6.99 2.07
N TYR A 151 16.67 -7.45 1.51
CA TYR A 151 15.45 -6.65 1.42
C TYR A 151 14.90 -6.27 2.80
N SER A 152 14.79 -7.26 3.71
CA SER A 152 14.24 -7.04 5.06
C SER A 152 15.16 -6.15 5.91
N GLU A 153 16.46 -6.36 5.84
CA GLU A 153 17.44 -5.54 6.59
C GLU A 153 17.42 -4.08 6.13
N LYS A 154 17.31 -3.83 4.82
CA LYS A 154 17.08 -2.46 4.30
C LYS A 154 15.76 -1.87 4.78
N GLN A 155 14.68 -2.62 4.64
CA GLN A 155 13.34 -2.16 5.00
C GLN A 155 13.24 -1.77 6.49
N TRP A 156 13.93 -2.50 7.37
CA TRP A 156 13.84 -2.31 8.81
C TRP A 156 15.05 -1.58 9.43
N GLY A 157 16.12 -1.36 8.65
CA GLY A 157 17.34 -0.71 9.11
C GLY A 157 18.11 -1.49 10.19
N ARG A 158 17.82 -2.81 10.34
CA ARG A 158 18.38 -3.67 11.38
C ARG A 158 18.62 -5.09 10.86
N PRO A 159 19.61 -5.82 11.40
CA PRO A 159 19.82 -7.23 11.06
C PRO A 159 18.59 -8.10 11.33
N CYS A 160 18.32 -9.05 10.46
CA CYS A 160 17.16 -9.95 10.61
C CYS A 160 17.17 -10.73 11.93
N ARG A 161 18.34 -11.01 12.52
CA ARG A 161 18.49 -11.67 13.83
C ARG A 161 17.97 -10.84 15.01
N GLU A 162 17.87 -9.54 14.85
CA GLU A 162 17.38 -8.61 15.86
C GLU A 162 15.89 -8.26 15.67
N LEU A 163 15.32 -8.68 14.58
CA LEU A 163 13.92 -8.41 14.24
C LEU A 163 13.01 -9.54 14.75
N PRO A 164 11.85 -9.21 15.32
CA PRO A 164 10.90 -10.21 15.80
C PRO A 164 10.40 -11.15 14.70
N ALA A 165 10.21 -12.43 15.02
CA ALA A 165 9.72 -13.44 14.09
C ALA A 165 8.35 -13.11 13.47
N PHE A 166 7.47 -12.43 14.21
CA PHE A 166 6.11 -12.09 13.75
C PHE A 166 6.06 -11.13 12.56
N ILE A 167 7.16 -10.43 12.22
CA ILE A 167 7.26 -9.54 11.06
C ILE A 167 7.01 -10.34 9.77
N ILE A 168 7.50 -11.57 9.71
CA ILE A 168 7.22 -12.48 8.59
C ILE A 168 6.38 -13.64 9.11
N ARG A 169 5.07 -13.54 9.00
CA ARG A 169 4.16 -14.61 9.40
C ARG A 169 4.07 -15.71 8.36
N ARG A 170 4.18 -15.35 7.10
CA ARG A 170 4.15 -16.27 5.96
C ARG A 170 4.92 -15.66 4.78
N LEU A 171 5.59 -16.53 4.05
CA LEU A 171 6.17 -16.20 2.75
C LEU A 171 5.48 -17.11 1.72
N PRO A 172 4.88 -16.57 0.69
CA PRO A 172 4.15 -17.38 -0.29
C PRO A 172 5.12 -18.24 -1.09
N VAL A 173 4.98 -19.56 -0.97
CA VAL A 173 5.70 -20.56 -1.75
C VAL A 173 4.69 -21.30 -2.61
N ARG A 174 4.91 -21.34 -3.91
CA ARG A 174 4.05 -22.03 -4.88
C ARG A 174 4.85 -23.07 -5.65
N PHE A 175 4.35 -24.28 -5.71
CA PHE A 175 4.96 -25.36 -6.49
C PHE A 175 4.32 -25.48 -7.89
N THR A 176 4.04 -24.32 -8.49
CA THR A 176 3.53 -24.14 -9.85
C THR A 176 4.38 -23.09 -10.56
N TYR A 177 4.23 -22.95 -11.88
CA TYR A 177 4.90 -21.92 -12.69
C TYR A 177 4.09 -20.62 -12.80
N ASP A 178 3.13 -20.40 -11.90
CA ASP A 178 2.32 -19.19 -11.85
C ASP A 178 3.10 -18.02 -11.24
N ASN A 179 3.29 -16.96 -12.01
CA ASN A 179 3.98 -15.73 -11.61
C ASN A 179 3.04 -14.65 -11.06
N ASN A 180 1.72 -14.88 -11.04
CA ASN A 180 0.81 -13.92 -10.44
C ASN A 180 1.10 -13.77 -8.94
N TYR A 181 1.43 -12.56 -8.51
CA TYR A 181 1.78 -12.30 -7.11
C TYR A 181 0.59 -12.48 -6.17
N PHE A 182 -0.59 -12.02 -6.59
CA PHE A 182 -1.81 -12.11 -5.79
C PHE A 182 -2.53 -13.45 -6.01
N ASN A 183 -3.32 -13.86 -5.02
CA ASN A 183 -4.23 -15.00 -5.15
C ASN A 183 -5.66 -14.58 -5.45
N ASP A 184 -5.93 -13.27 -5.38
CA ASP A 184 -7.25 -12.69 -5.48
C ASP A 184 -7.84 -12.89 -6.89
N ARG A 185 -9.14 -13.03 -6.94
CA ARG A 185 -9.90 -13.25 -8.17
C ARG A 185 -9.83 -12.08 -9.14
N TYR A 186 -9.80 -10.86 -8.60
CA TYR A 186 -9.76 -9.62 -9.36
C TYR A 186 -8.47 -8.87 -9.12
N GLN A 187 -7.89 -8.33 -10.17
CA GLN A 187 -6.78 -7.38 -10.10
C GLN A 187 -6.70 -6.54 -11.36
N GLY A 188 -6.08 -5.38 -11.28
CA GLY A 188 -5.84 -4.49 -12.41
C GLY A 188 -5.42 -3.10 -11.98
N ILE A 189 -5.18 -2.26 -12.97
CA ILE A 189 -4.85 -0.84 -12.84
C ILE A 189 -5.95 -0.04 -13.55
N PRO A 190 -6.48 1.06 -13.00
CA PRO A 190 -7.37 1.94 -13.73
C PRO A 190 -6.70 2.51 -14.99
N ASP A 191 -7.33 2.36 -16.15
CA ASP A 191 -6.78 2.81 -17.44
C ASP A 191 -6.37 4.29 -17.45
N ALA A 192 -7.15 5.14 -16.78
CA ALA A 192 -6.88 6.57 -16.64
C ALA A 192 -6.12 6.95 -15.35
N GLY A 193 -5.60 5.95 -14.62
CA GLY A 193 -4.96 6.16 -13.31
C GLY A 193 -5.94 6.32 -12.15
N TYR A 194 -5.41 6.21 -10.94
CA TYR A 194 -6.22 6.26 -9.70
C TYR A 194 -6.77 7.65 -9.40
N THR A 195 -6.05 8.72 -9.77
CA THR A 195 -6.54 10.10 -9.57
C THR A 195 -7.85 10.32 -10.30
N ALA A 196 -7.93 9.91 -11.57
CA ALA A 196 -9.15 10.00 -12.37
C ALA A 196 -10.33 9.17 -11.78
N MET A 197 -10.03 8.02 -11.18
CA MET A 197 -11.02 7.23 -10.44
C MET A 197 -11.58 8.00 -9.24
N VAL A 198 -10.71 8.60 -8.45
CA VAL A 198 -11.12 9.40 -7.27
C VAL A 198 -11.81 10.69 -7.67
N GLU A 199 -11.41 11.33 -8.76
CA GLU A 199 -12.14 12.49 -9.34
C GLU A 199 -13.60 12.14 -9.64
N LYS A 200 -13.85 11.00 -10.26
CA LYS A 200 -15.22 10.53 -10.52
C LYS A 200 -16.00 10.20 -9.23
N MET A 201 -15.33 9.67 -8.19
CA MET A 201 -15.97 9.48 -6.89
C MET A 201 -16.39 10.81 -6.26
N LEU A 202 -15.59 11.84 -6.42
CA LEU A 202 -15.81 13.17 -5.86
C LEU A 202 -16.62 14.10 -6.78
N ASP A 203 -17.06 13.63 -7.94
CA ASP A 203 -17.85 14.43 -8.87
C ASP A 203 -19.07 15.07 -8.18
N GLY A 204 -19.24 16.39 -8.35
CA GLY A 204 -20.31 17.18 -7.73
C GLY A 204 -20.24 17.27 -6.19
N ILE A 205 -19.11 16.95 -5.57
CA ILE A 205 -18.82 17.19 -4.15
C ILE A 205 -17.83 18.34 -4.05
N GLU A 206 -18.07 19.27 -3.11
CA GLU A 206 -17.12 20.35 -2.87
C GLU A 206 -15.84 19.81 -2.24
N VAL A 207 -14.69 20.12 -2.87
CA VAL A 207 -13.36 19.73 -2.40
C VAL A 207 -12.50 20.97 -2.20
N ARG A 208 -11.83 21.07 -1.05
CA ARG A 208 -10.86 22.12 -0.76
C ARG A 208 -9.52 21.50 -0.42
N LEU A 209 -8.54 21.76 -1.27
CA LEU A 209 -7.16 21.30 -1.10
C LEU A 209 -6.33 22.37 -0.38
N ASN A 210 -5.13 21.97 0.11
CA ASN A 210 -4.24 22.84 0.90
C ASN A 210 -4.91 23.36 2.19
N VAL A 211 -5.82 22.57 2.78
CA VAL A 211 -6.51 22.90 4.03
C VAL A 211 -6.13 21.85 5.09
N ASP A 212 -5.32 22.27 6.04
CA ASP A 212 -4.97 21.44 7.20
C ASP A 212 -6.04 21.57 8.28
N PHE A 213 -6.74 20.46 8.53
CA PHE A 213 -7.81 20.40 9.54
C PHE A 213 -7.31 20.79 10.94
N LEU A 214 -6.12 20.31 11.32
CA LEU A 214 -5.61 20.52 12.68
C LEU A 214 -5.28 22.00 12.94
N GLN A 215 -4.78 22.70 11.91
CA GLN A 215 -4.52 24.15 12.00
C GLN A 215 -5.80 24.99 12.07
N HIS A 216 -6.89 24.54 11.45
CA HIS A 216 -8.16 25.27 11.37
C HIS A 216 -9.30 24.58 12.12
N ARG A 217 -9.00 23.67 13.04
CA ARG A 217 -9.95 22.81 13.74
C ARG A 217 -11.12 23.55 14.35
N ALA A 218 -10.86 24.66 15.06
CA ALA A 218 -11.87 25.44 15.75
C ALA A 218 -12.95 26.07 14.82
N GLU A 219 -12.59 26.35 13.58
CA GLU A 219 -13.48 26.87 12.55
C GLU A 219 -14.18 25.72 11.81
N LEU A 220 -13.41 24.73 11.37
CA LEU A 220 -13.89 23.63 10.56
C LEU A 220 -14.88 22.71 11.29
N THR A 221 -14.76 22.56 12.60
CA THR A 221 -15.73 21.78 13.41
C THR A 221 -17.12 22.43 13.46
N LYS A 222 -17.24 23.73 13.17
CA LYS A 222 -18.51 24.45 13.22
C LYS A 222 -19.32 24.39 11.92
N ILE A 223 -18.66 24.05 10.80
CA ILE A 223 -19.28 24.10 9.47
C ILE A 223 -20.01 22.83 9.07
N ALA A 224 -19.82 21.72 9.82
CA ALA A 224 -20.50 20.46 9.57
C ALA A 224 -21.14 19.87 10.85
N ASP A 225 -22.09 18.98 10.69
CA ASP A 225 -22.72 18.28 11.81
C ASP A 225 -21.85 17.12 12.31
N LYS A 226 -21.19 16.41 11.40
CA LYS A 226 -20.26 15.32 11.70
C LYS A 226 -18.97 15.45 10.89
N ILE A 227 -17.91 14.89 11.44
CA ILE A 227 -16.57 14.85 10.85
C ILE A 227 -16.18 13.39 10.59
N VAL A 228 -15.71 13.10 9.38
CA VAL A 228 -15.02 11.85 9.05
C VAL A 228 -13.54 12.17 8.95
N TYR A 229 -12.76 11.74 9.94
CA TYR A 229 -11.35 12.06 10.04
C TYR A 229 -10.49 10.85 9.64
N THR A 230 -9.68 11.02 8.58
CA THR A 230 -8.81 9.95 8.06
C THR A 230 -7.32 10.19 8.31
N GLY A 231 -6.97 11.27 8.98
CA GLY A 231 -5.61 11.55 9.43
C GLY A 231 -5.17 10.71 10.63
N PRO A 232 -3.91 10.88 11.11
CA PRO A 232 -3.41 10.17 12.29
C PRO A 232 -4.24 10.46 13.54
N ILE A 233 -4.75 9.42 14.19
CA ILE A 233 -5.64 9.56 15.34
C ILE A 233 -4.96 10.22 16.54
N ASP A 234 -3.67 9.95 16.77
CA ASP A 234 -2.88 10.57 17.83
C ASP A 234 -2.75 12.09 17.63
N GLN A 235 -2.55 12.54 16.39
CA GLN A 235 -2.51 13.96 16.06
C GLN A 235 -3.86 14.66 16.28
N TYR A 236 -4.97 13.97 16.01
CA TYR A 236 -6.30 14.51 16.33
C TYR A 236 -6.45 14.86 17.81
N TYR A 237 -5.83 14.11 18.69
CA TYR A 237 -5.84 14.31 20.14
C TYR A 237 -4.58 14.99 20.69
N ASP A 238 -3.85 15.72 19.85
CA ASP A 238 -2.64 16.46 20.23
C ASP A 238 -1.61 15.56 20.95
N GLN A 239 -1.58 14.27 20.57
CA GLN A 239 -0.69 13.25 21.09
C GLN A 239 -0.75 13.09 22.63
N CYS A 240 -1.93 13.31 23.24
CA CYS A 240 -2.14 13.35 24.69
C CYS A 240 -1.73 12.06 25.44
N PHE A 241 -1.60 10.91 24.75
CA PHE A 241 -1.08 9.66 25.31
C PHE A 241 0.32 9.33 24.79
N GLY A 242 0.86 10.15 23.88
CA GLY A 242 2.14 9.95 23.18
C GLY A 242 1.96 9.74 21.69
N ALA A 243 3.05 9.90 20.94
CA ALA A 243 3.06 9.74 19.48
C ALA A 243 3.03 8.26 19.09
N LEU A 244 2.18 7.92 18.13
CA LEU A 244 2.20 6.63 17.43
C LEU A 244 3.34 6.61 16.41
N ASN A 245 3.97 5.47 16.22
CA ASN A 245 5.06 5.31 15.28
C ASN A 245 4.57 4.82 13.92
N TYR A 246 5.23 5.32 12.89
CA TYR A 246 4.96 4.95 11.50
C TYR A 246 6.25 4.56 10.78
N ARG A 247 6.13 3.94 9.63
CA ARG A 247 7.21 3.82 8.65
C ARG A 247 6.98 4.85 7.55
N SER A 248 8.06 5.38 7.03
CA SER A 248 8.05 6.31 5.91
C SER A 248 8.79 5.73 4.71
N LEU A 249 8.59 6.35 3.56
CA LEU A 249 9.27 6.03 2.31
C LEU A 249 9.75 7.32 1.66
N ARG A 250 10.88 7.26 0.97
CA ARG A 250 11.36 8.32 0.10
C ARG A 250 11.39 7.82 -1.34
N PHE A 251 10.90 8.62 -2.24
CA PHE A 251 10.82 8.30 -3.66
C PHE A 251 11.73 9.22 -4.46
N GLU A 252 12.43 8.67 -5.43
CA GLU A 252 13.21 9.40 -6.40
C GLU A 252 12.75 9.02 -7.80
N THR A 253 12.05 9.93 -8.47
CA THR A 253 11.47 9.71 -9.79
C THR A 253 12.34 10.35 -10.87
N ARG A 254 12.59 9.60 -11.95
CA ARG A 254 13.39 10.03 -13.10
C ARG A 254 12.63 9.76 -14.38
N ASP A 255 12.59 10.74 -15.27
CA ASP A 255 12.17 10.58 -16.67
C ASP A 255 13.40 10.27 -17.51
N LEU A 256 13.41 9.14 -18.21
CA LEU A 256 14.54 8.62 -18.94
C LEU A 256 14.24 8.61 -20.45
N PRO A 257 15.15 9.11 -21.31
CA PRO A 257 14.97 9.16 -22.75
C PRO A 257 15.25 7.79 -23.41
N VAL A 258 14.63 6.74 -22.88
CA VAL A 258 14.70 5.37 -23.38
C VAL A 258 13.30 4.77 -23.42
N GLN A 259 13.02 3.93 -24.39
CA GLN A 259 11.69 3.33 -24.51
C GLN A 259 11.37 2.38 -23.37
N ASP A 260 12.35 1.66 -22.84
CA ASP A 260 12.21 0.68 -21.78
C ASP A 260 13.48 0.68 -20.92
N TYR A 261 13.35 0.57 -19.61
CA TYR A 261 14.46 0.59 -18.67
C TYR A 261 14.77 -0.78 -18.08
N GLN A 262 13.74 -1.49 -17.62
CA GLN A 262 13.93 -2.75 -16.90
C GLN A 262 13.03 -3.90 -17.39
N GLY A 263 12.09 -3.64 -18.30
CA GLY A 263 11.24 -4.66 -18.92
C GLY A 263 10.17 -5.25 -17.99
N ASN A 264 9.94 -4.62 -16.82
CA ASN A 264 8.90 -5.04 -15.87
C ASN A 264 8.45 -3.85 -15.01
N ALA A 265 7.21 -3.87 -14.56
CA ALA A 265 6.66 -2.78 -13.74
C ALA A 265 7.40 -2.63 -12.40
N VAL A 266 7.77 -3.72 -11.74
CA VAL A 266 8.41 -3.69 -10.42
C VAL A 266 9.55 -4.71 -10.33
N ILE A 267 10.75 -4.23 -10.02
CA ILE A 267 11.89 -5.06 -9.64
C ILE A 267 12.31 -4.69 -8.21
N ASN A 268 12.20 -5.65 -7.30
CA ASN A 268 12.72 -5.52 -5.93
C ASN A 268 14.23 -5.82 -5.95
N ASP A 269 15.05 -4.95 -5.40
CA ASP A 269 16.47 -5.20 -5.25
C ASP A 269 16.74 -5.76 -3.85
N THR A 270 17.25 -6.98 -3.77
CA THR A 270 17.52 -7.68 -2.51
C THR A 270 18.99 -7.62 -2.08
N ASN A 271 19.85 -6.95 -2.86
CA ASN A 271 21.25 -6.76 -2.51
C ASN A 271 21.38 -5.80 -1.32
N ALA A 272 22.23 -6.13 -0.36
CA ALA A 272 22.43 -5.31 0.85
C ALA A 272 23.19 -4.01 0.60
N ASP A 273 24.01 -3.96 -0.44
CA ASP A 273 24.83 -2.80 -0.83
C ASP A 273 24.05 -1.73 -1.62
N VAL A 274 22.81 -2.04 -2.02
CA VAL A 274 21.93 -1.12 -2.73
C VAL A 274 20.97 -0.45 -1.77
N PRO A 275 20.88 0.90 -1.72
CA PRO A 275 20.11 1.59 -0.68
C PRO A 275 18.60 1.62 -0.91
N TYR A 276 18.12 1.37 -2.12
CA TYR A 276 16.70 1.30 -2.44
C TYR A 276 16.18 -0.15 -2.34
N THR A 277 14.88 -0.30 -2.09
CA THR A 277 14.22 -1.61 -1.99
C THR A 277 13.63 -2.07 -3.30
N ARG A 278 13.23 -1.14 -4.17
CA ARG A 278 12.66 -1.46 -5.49
C ARG A 278 12.81 -0.33 -6.48
N VAL A 279 12.70 -0.70 -7.75
CA VAL A 279 12.52 0.22 -8.87
C VAL A 279 11.17 -0.06 -9.52
N ILE A 280 10.40 1.00 -9.73
CA ILE A 280 9.09 0.95 -10.39
C ILE A 280 9.25 1.61 -11.75
N GLU A 281 8.93 0.91 -12.83
CA GLU A 281 8.81 1.47 -14.17
C GLU A 281 7.34 1.62 -14.53
N HIS A 282 6.85 2.84 -14.44
CA HIS A 282 5.41 3.13 -14.43
C HIS A 282 4.70 2.81 -15.74
N LYS A 283 5.41 2.91 -16.88
CA LYS A 283 4.88 2.60 -18.20
C LYS A 283 4.25 1.20 -18.27
N HIS A 284 4.86 0.21 -17.62
CA HIS A 284 4.38 -1.16 -17.65
C HIS A 284 3.03 -1.39 -16.94
N PHE A 285 2.54 -0.42 -16.15
CA PHE A 285 1.19 -0.48 -15.61
C PHE A 285 0.10 -0.24 -16.65
N ALA A 286 0.43 0.38 -17.78
CA ALA A 286 -0.48 0.66 -18.89
C ALA A 286 -0.70 -0.57 -19.79
N TYR A 287 -1.09 -1.71 -19.19
CA TYR A 287 -1.31 -2.96 -19.91
C TYR A 287 -2.35 -2.81 -21.02
N GLY A 288 -1.96 -3.16 -22.25
CA GLY A 288 -2.85 -3.08 -23.42
C GLY A 288 -2.92 -1.67 -24.07
N GLN A 289 -2.30 -0.66 -23.50
CA GLN A 289 -2.25 0.71 -24.06
C GLN A 289 -0.99 0.88 -24.92
N ALA A 290 -1.07 0.49 -26.18
CA ALA A 290 0.08 0.48 -27.08
C ALA A 290 0.69 1.88 -27.33
N ASP A 291 -0.11 2.93 -27.29
CA ASP A 291 0.29 4.32 -27.39
C ASP A 291 1.23 4.71 -26.22
N VAL A 292 0.91 4.32 -24.99
CA VAL A 292 1.75 4.55 -23.81
C VAL A 292 3.01 3.68 -23.86
N LEU A 293 2.86 2.38 -24.14
CA LEU A 293 3.98 1.44 -24.16
C LEU A 293 5.04 1.76 -25.24
N ASN A 294 4.63 2.41 -26.33
CA ASN A 294 5.52 2.80 -27.41
C ASN A 294 6.12 4.22 -27.29
N LEU A 295 5.86 4.94 -26.21
CA LEU A 295 6.50 6.24 -25.96
C LEU A 295 8.02 6.10 -25.97
N PRO A 296 8.77 7.09 -26.54
CA PRO A 296 10.23 7.02 -26.63
C PRO A 296 10.96 7.29 -25.32
N HIS A 297 10.23 7.54 -24.25
CA HIS A 297 10.72 7.75 -22.88
C HIS A 297 10.00 6.84 -21.90
N THR A 298 10.56 6.70 -20.70
CA THR A 298 9.95 5.97 -19.61
C THR A 298 10.20 6.67 -18.27
N VAL A 299 9.28 6.51 -17.32
CA VAL A 299 9.41 7.08 -15.99
C VAL A 299 9.66 5.97 -14.98
N VAL A 300 10.76 6.09 -14.24
CA VAL A 300 11.13 5.15 -13.19
C VAL A 300 11.16 5.83 -11.82
N THR A 301 10.74 5.10 -10.79
CA THR A 301 10.82 5.57 -9.40
C THR A 301 11.61 4.58 -8.56
N TYR A 302 12.65 5.08 -7.90
CA TYR A 302 13.40 4.36 -6.88
C TYR A 302 12.73 4.58 -5.52
N GLU A 303 12.42 3.49 -4.82
CA GLU A 303 11.80 3.52 -3.49
C GLU A 303 12.84 3.19 -2.42
N TYR A 304 13.02 4.13 -1.49
CA TYR A 304 13.94 4.00 -0.37
C TYR A 304 13.17 3.87 0.93
N PRO A 305 13.51 2.92 1.80
CA PRO A 305 12.99 2.90 3.16
C PRO A 305 13.49 4.13 3.92
N ALA A 306 12.65 4.69 4.75
CA ALA A 306 12.98 5.84 5.58
C ALA A 306 12.38 5.68 6.99
N ASP A 307 13.14 6.12 7.99
CA ASP A 307 12.60 6.26 9.33
C ASP A 307 11.66 7.45 9.38
N TRP A 308 10.47 7.21 9.90
CA TRP A 308 9.50 8.27 10.06
C TRP A 308 9.89 9.20 11.22
N LYS A 309 9.79 10.50 11.00
CA LYS A 309 9.93 11.54 12.01
C LYS A 309 8.64 12.37 12.04
N GLN A 310 8.39 13.02 13.15
CA GLN A 310 7.25 13.93 13.26
C GLN A 310 7.33 15.02 12.18
N GLY A 311 6.29 15.12 11.36
CA GLY A 311 6.23 16.01 10.20
C GLY A 311 6.37 15.29 8.85
N ASP A 312 6.93 14.07 8.83
CA ASP A 312 6.99 13.24 7.64
C ASP A 312 5.62 12.61 7.33
N GLU A 313 5.41 12.22 6.07
CA GLU A 313 4.22 11.47 5.69
C GLU A 313 4.24 10.06 6.31
N PRO A 314 3.20 9.68 7.07
CA PRO A 314 3.07 8.34 7.62
C PRO A 314 2.50 7.39 6.58
N TYR A 315 3.30 6.41 6.12
CA TYR A 315 2.83 5.42 5.14
C TYR A 315 2.22 4.19 5.80
N TYR A 316 2.90 3.64 6.80
CA TYR A 316 2.50 2.38 7.43
C TYR A 316 2.56 2.48 8.96
N PRO A 317 1.49 2.09 9.69
CA PRO A 317 1.54 1.93 11.13
C PRO A 317 2.56 0.87 11.54
N VAL A 318 3.27 1.10 12.64
CA VAL A 318 4.15 0.11 13.25
C VAL A 318 3.32 -0.74 14.22
N ASN A 319 2.92 -1.93 13.77
CA ASN A 319 2.04 -2.83 14.52
C ASN A 319 2.82 -3.69 15.54
N ASP A 320 3.55 -3.06 16.46
CA ASP A 320 4.14 -3.73 17.61
C ASP A 320 3.25 -3.64 18.86
N ALA A 321 3.60 -4.40 19.91
CA ALA A 321 2.81 -4.44 21.14
C ALA A 321 2.71 -3.06 21.83
N LYS A 322 3.77 -2.25 21.77
CA LYS A 322 3.81 -0.91 22.37
C LYS A 322 2.84 0.04 21.68
N ASN A 323 2.94 0.12 20.36
CA ASN A 323 2.06 0.98 19.57
C ASN A 323 0.61 0.47 19.59
N GLY A 324 0.39 -0.84 19.62
CA GLY A 324 -0.94 -1.43 19.76
C GLY A 324 -1.61 -1.04 21.08
N ALA A 325 -0.89 -1.09 22.20
CA ALA A 325 -1.39 -0.66 23.51
C ALA A 325 -1.66 0.86 23.54
N LEU A 326 -0.80 1.66 22.89
CA LEU A 326 -0.99 3.11 22.79
C LEU A 326 -2.21 3.46 21.92
N TYR A 327 -2.35 2.79 20.78
CA TYR A 327 -3.52 2.99 19.92
C TYR A 327 -4.83 2.64 20.63
N GLU A 328 -4.84 1.60 21.46
CA GLU A 328 -6.03 1.22 22.22
C GLU A 328 -6.52 2.33 23.15
N GLN A 329 -5.60 3.13 23.74
CA GLN A 329 -5.99 4.30 24.55
C GLN A 329 -6.68 5.37 23.68
N TYR A 330 -6.15 5.63 22.47
CA TYR A 330 -6.79 6.55 21.53
C TYR A 330 -8.14 6.02 21.05
N ARG A 331 -8.26 4.73 20.79
CA ARG A 331 -9.53 4.09 20.37
C ARG A 331 -10.61 4.21 21.44
N GLN A 332 -10.25 4.00 22.70
CA GLN A 332 -11.17 4.18 23.83
C GLN A 332 -11.61 5.64 23.98
N LYS A 333 -10.69 6.60 23.83
CA LYS A 333 -11.03 8.03 23.84
C LYS A 333 -11.96 8.38 22.67
N ALA A 334 -11.67 7.86 21.47
CA ALA A 334 -12.47 8.08 20.27
C ALA A 334 -13.89 7.49 20.37
N ALA A 335 -14.09 6.42 21.14
CA ALA A 335 -15.41 5.84 21.37
C ALA A 335 -16.38 6.80 22.10
N GLY A 336 -15.85 7.82 22.79
CA GLY A 336 -16.65 8.88 23.43
C GLY A 336 -17.08 10.00 22.48
N GLU A 337 -16.51 10.09 21.29
CA GLU A 337 -16.84 11.13 20.31
C GLU A 337 -18.17 10.79 19.61
N ARG A 338 -19.13 11.70 19.69
CA ARG A 338 -20.45 11.51 19.05
C ARG A 338 -20.51 12.02 17.62
N ASN A 339 -19.67 13.01 17.31
CA ASN A 339 -19.72 13.74 16.04
C ASN A 339 -18.47 13.52 15.18
N VAL A 340 -17.59 12.57 15.56
CA VAL A 340 -16.37 12.27 14.81
C VAL A 340 -16.29 10.78 14.53
N ILE A 341 -16.04 10.45 13.27
CA ILE A 341 -15.83 9.10 12.79
C ILE A 341 -14.35 9.01 12.36
N PHE A 342 -13.60 8.12 12.99
CA PHE A 342 -12.22 7.84 12.60
C PHE A 342 -12.21 6.72 11.57
N GLY A 343 -11.66 6.99 10.39
CA GLY A 343 -11.62 6.06 9.27
C GLY A 343 -10.29 6.04 8.54
N GLY A 344 -10.12 5.06 7.67
CA GLY A 344 -8.92 4.87 6.88
C GLY A 344 -7.71 4.40 7.68
N ARG A 345 -6.61 4.19 6.98
CA ARG A 345 -5.38 3.59 7.50
C ARG A 345 -4.82 4.29 8.75
N LEU A 346 -4.79 5.62 8.75
CA LEU A 346 -4.18 6.41 9.83
C LEU A 346 -5.16 6.67 10.97
N GLY A 347 -6.44 6.91 10.66
CA GLY A 347 -7.48 7.12 11.67
C GLY A 347 -7.79 5.85 12.48
N GLN A 348 -7.59 4.67 11.88
CA GLN A 348 -7.76 3.38 12.52
C GLN A 348 -6.43 2.73 12.94
N TYR A 349 -5.30 3.39 12.70
CA TYR A 349 -3.95 2.88 12.96
C TYR A 349 -3.79 1.42 12.48
N ARG A 350 -4.21 1.15 11.25
CA ARG A 350 -4.27 -0.21 10.69
C ARG A 350 -3.68 -0.23 9.28
N TYR A 351 -2.92 -1.26 8.97
CA TYR A 351 -2.53 -1.53 7.59
C TYR A 351 -3.77 -2.02 6.84
N LEU A 352 -4.12 -1.32 5.79
CA LEU A 352 -5.24 -1.64 4.90
C LEU A 352 -4.73 -1.57 3.45
N ASP A 353 -4.97 -2.61 2.68
CA ASP A 353 -4.82 -2.53 1.23
C ASP A 353 -5.96 -1.68 0.62
N MET A 354 -5.94 -1.44 -0.68
CA MET A 354 -6.94 -0.57 -1.31
C MET A 354 -8.35 -1.14 -1.21
N ASP A 355 -8.50 -2.44 -1.37
CA ASP A 355 -9.78 -3.15 -1.25
C ASP A 355 -10.29 -3.14 0.20
N ASP A 356 -9.44 -3.44 1.18
CA ASP A 356 -9.76 -3.30 2.61
C ASP A 356 -10.18 -1.86 2.96
N THR A 357 -9.52 -0.87 2.36
CA THR A 357 -9.85 0.55 2.55
C THR A 357 -11.24 0.86 1.99
N LEU A 358 -11.57 0.38 0.80
CA LEU A 358 -12.92 0.52 0.22
C LEU A 358 -13.96 -0.24 1.04
N ARG A 359 -13.68 -1.47 1.46
CA ARG A 359 -14.57 -2.25 2.31
C ARG A 359 -14.87 -1.51 3.61
N ALA A 360 -13.83 -1.01 4.29
CA ALA A 360 -14.00 -0.24 5.52
C ALA A 360 -14.82 1.06 5.31
N ALA A 361 -14.63 1.74 4.17
CA ALA A 361 -15.40 2.95 3.84
C ALA A 361 -16.86 2.62 3.56
N ILE A 362 -17.15 1.56 2.80
CA ILE A 362 -18.51 1.08 2.48
C ILE A 362 -19.25 0.71 3.75
N ASP A 363 -18.62 -0.08 4.62
CA ASP A 363 -19.23 -0.54 5.87
C ASP A 363 -19.50 0.64 6.83
N CYS A 364 -18.53 1.57 6.91
CA CYS A 364 -18.67 2.80 7.69
C CYS A 364 -19.85 3.65 7.19
N ALA A 365 -19.91 3.91 5.88
CA ALA A 365 -20.97 4.69 5.28
C ALA A 365 -22.34 4.04 5.43
N ARG A 366 -22.44 2.73 5.24
CA ARG A 366 -23.70 1.98 5.44
C ARG A 366 -24.21 2.09 6.87
N LYS A 367 -23.33 1.93 7.84
CA LYS A 367 -23.69 2.04 9.25
C LYS A 367 -24.13 3.44 9.64
N GLU A 368 -23.46 4.46 9.09
CA GLU A 368 -23.68 5.85 9.46
C GLU A 368 -24.89 6.47 8.76
N LEU A 369 -25.17 6.08 7.51
CA LEU A 369 -26.17 6.69 6.63
C LEU A 369 -27.51 5.91 6.57
N GLN A 370 -27.73 5.00 7.51
CA GLN A 370 -28.99 4.25 7.63
C GLN A 370 -30.19 5.12 7.95
#